data_2cc6a313b68018c8a16cf8fc9557fb40
#
_entry.id   2cc6a313b68018c8a16cf8fc9557fb40
#
_cell.length_a   1.000
_cell.length_b   1.000
_cell.length_c   1.000
_cell.angle_alpha   90.00
_cell.angle_beta   90.00
_cell.angle_gamma   90.00
#
_symmetry.space_group_name_H-M   'P 1'
#
loop_
_entity.id
_entity.type
_entity.pdbx_description
1 polymer ?
#
loop_
_entity_poly.entity_id
_entity_poly.type
_entity_poly.pdbx_seq_one_letter_code
_entity_poly.pdbx_strand_id
1 'polypeptide(L)'
;QVGSVEFAAGRFGTRLAVVLGHTQCGAIAATLEELRQPTPHQSPNLHSIVDRIRPSVEPLLATPLAQDADALVAHAVRANIRAAVDHLRHGSAVLERLVAEEGLLIVGAEYCLETGVVDFFDGVPEA
;
A
#
# COMPACT_ATOMS: atom_id res chain seq x y z
N GLN A 1 0.85 -12.47 4.45
CA GLN A 1 0.78 -11.42 5.48
C GLN A 1 -0.63 -11.23 6.03
N VAL A 2 -1.66 -11.38 5.22
CA VAL A 2 -3.06 -11.30 5.68
C VAL A 2 -3.32 -12.28 6.83
N GLY A 3 -2.86 -13.51 6.70
CA GLY A 3 -2.99 -14.50 7.77
C GLY A 3 -2.33 -14.10 9.09
N SER A 4 -1.20 -13.40 9.03
CA SER A 4 -0.54 -12.89 10.24
C SER A 4 -1.37 -11.81 10.93
N VAL A 5 -2.01 -10.94 10.16
CA VAL A 5 -2.91 -9.91 10.71
C VAL A 5 -4.17 -10.56 11.28
N GLU A 6 -4.75 -11.54 10.59
CA GLU A 6 -5.88 -12.33 11.09
C GLU A 6 -5.55 -12.99 12.43
N PHE A 7 -4.38 -13.61 12.52
CA PHE A 7 -3.93 -14.28 13.75
C PHE A 7 -3.77 -13.28 14.90
N ALA A 8 -3.12 -12.13 14.64
CA ALA A 8 -2.95 -11.10 15.66
C ALA A 8 -4.29 -10.54 16.15
N ALA A 9 -5.18 -10.21 15.23
CA ALA A 9 -6.47 -9.63 15.54
C ALA A 9 -7.44 -10.62 16.20
N GLY A 10 -7.49 -11.84 15.67
CA GLY A 10 -8.39 -12.87 16.17
C GLY A 10 -7.91 -13.54 17.45
N ARG A 11 -6.62 -13.84 17.55
CA ARG A 11 -6.06 -14.61 18.66
C ARG A 11 -5.66 -13.74 19.85
N PHE A 12 -5.06 -12.59 19.58
CA PHE A 12 -4.51 -11.72 20.63
C PHE A 12 -5.33 -10.47 20.87
N GLY A 13 -6.41 -10.28 20.14
CA GLY A 13 -7.27 -9.12 20.33
C GLY A 13 -6.65 -7.80 19.86
N THR A 14 -5.66 -7.84 18.97
CA THR A 14 -5.08 -6.64 18.38
C THR A 14 -6.18 -5.81 17.71
N ARG A 15 -6.23 -4.51 17.99
CA ARG A 15 -7.30 -3.62 17.50
C ARG A 15 -6.79 -2.47 16.63
N LEU A 16 -5.50 -2.47 16.31
CA LEU A 16 -4.92 -1.52 15.36
C LEU A 16 -3.93 -2.25 14.45
N ALA A 17 -4.13 -2.11 13.14
CA ALA A 17 -3.18 -2.51 12.12
C ALA A 17 -2.82 -1.28 11.29
N VAL A 18 -1.53 -1.00 11.17
CA VAL A 18 -1.02 0.11 10.37
C VAL A 18 -0.30 -0.44 9.15
N VAL A 19 -0.76 -0.05 7.97
CA VAL A 19 -0.03 -0.28 6.72
C VAL A 19 0.89 0.92 6.52
N LEU A 20 2.17 0.72 6.72
CA LEU A 20 3.16 1.78 6.64
C LEU A 20 3.98 1.66 5.37
N GLY A 21 3.85 2.65 4.48
CA GLY A 21 4.76 2.85 3.36
C GLY A 21 5.73 3.97 3.66
N HIS A 22 6.53 4.34 2.67
CA HIS A 22 7.52 5.40 2.85
C HIS A 22 7.76 6.16 1.55
N THR A 23 8.24 7.39 1.67
CA THR A 23 8.64 8.20 0.51
C THR A 23 9.85 7.57 -0.21
N GLN A 24 10.06 7.94 -1.46
CA GLN A 24 11.20 7.49 -2.27
C GLN A 24 11.33 5.96 -2.33
N CYS A 25 10.20 5.27 -2.44
CA CYS A 25 10.18 3.80 -2.47
C CYS A 25 10.73 3.28 -3.80
N GLY A 26 11.85 2.55 -3.73
CA GLY A 26 12.50 1.96 -4.91
C GLY A 26 11.63 0.94 -5.63
N ALA A 27 10.82 0.18 -4.91
CA ALA A 27 9.92 -0.81 -5.51
C ALA A 27 8.81 -0.13 -6.33
N ILE A 28 8.29 0.99 -5.84
CA ILE A 28 7.28 1.79 -6.58
C ILE A 28 7.91 2.40 -7.83
N ALA A 29 9.09 3.03 -7.69
CA ALA A 29 9.79 3.63 -8.83
C ALA A 29 10.12 2.58 -9.90
N ALA A 30 10.64 1.43 -9.49
CA ALA A 30 10.96 0.33 -10.41
C ALA A 30 9.72 -0.22 -11.12
N THR A 31 8.58 -0.29 -10.42
CA THR A 31 7.32 -0.73 -11.04
C THR A 31 6.86 0.25 -12.12
N LEU A 32 6.87 1.54 -11.83
CA LEU A 32 6.50 2.56 -12.81
C LEU A 32 7.43 2.56 -14.03
N GLU A 33 8.71 2.38 -13.81
CA GLU A 33 9.70 2.27 -14.87
C GLU A 33 9.44 1.04 -15.74
N GLU A 34 9.21 -0.11 -15.13
CA GLU A 34 8.92 -1.36 -15.85
C GLU A 34 7.62 -1.28 -16.66
N LEU A 35 6.60 -0.58 -16.15
CA LEU A 35 5.34 -0.37 -16.89
C LEU A 35 5.53 0.52 -18.12
N ARG A 36 6.47 1.46 -18.08
CA ARG A 36 6.78 2.34 -19.22
C ARG A 36 7.71 1.68 -20.24
N GLN A 37 8.70 0.95 -19.75
CA GLN A 37 9.72 0.29 -20.58
C GLN A 37 9.97 -1.12 -20.04
N PRO A 38 9.18 -2.11 -20.44
CA PRO A 38 9.35 -3.48 -19.98
C PRO A 38 10.78 -4.01 -20.24
N THR A 39 11.39 -4.56 -19.20
CA THR A 39 12.74 -5.12 -19.25
C THR A 39 12.70 -6.56 -19.75
N PRO A 40 13.37 -6.90 -20.87
CA PRO A 40 13.53 -8.30 -21.26
C PRO A 40 14.33 -9.05 -20.20
N HIS A 41 13.91 -10.24 -19.85
CA HIS A 41 14.64 -11.12 -18.91
C HIS A 41 14.70 -10.62 -17.45
N GLN A 42 13.68 -9.86 -17.00
CA GLN A 42 13.57 -9.53 -15.58
C GLN A 42 13.51 -10.79 -14.73
N SER A 43 14.17 -10.75 -13.56
CA SER A 43 14.11 -11.84 -12.58
C SER A 43 12.65 -12.13 -12.20
N PRO A 44 12.24 -13.42 -12.13
CA PRO A 44 10.89 -13.78 -11.69
C PRO A 44 10.52 -13.22 -10.31
N ASN A 45 11.51 -13.09 -9.44
CA ASN A 45 11.30 -12.55 -8.09
C ASN A 45 11.03 -11.05 -8.11
N LEU A 46 11.72 -10.29 -8.96
CA LEU A 46 11.44 -8.88 -9.16
C LEU A 46 10.11 -8.68 -9.88
N HIS A 47 9.82 -9.52 -10.86
CA HIS A 47 8.55 -9.48 -11.59
C HIS A 47 7.36 -9.70 -10.64
N SER A 48 7.50 -10.59 -9.67
CA SER A 48 6.48 -10.83 -8.64
C SER A 48 6.18 -9.56 -7.81
N ILE A 49 7.19 -8.77 -7.49
CA ILE A 49 6.99 -7.49 -6.79
C ILE A 49 6.24 -6.50 -7.66
N VAL A 50 6.67 -6.35 -8.91
CA VAL A 50 6.03 -5.46 -9.90
C VAL A 50 4.57 -5.83 -10.09
N ASP A 51 4.26 -7.11 -10.26
CA ASP A 51 2.89 -7.59 -10.47
C ASP A 51 1.96 -7.27 -9.30
N ARG A 52 2.46 -7.29 -8.07
CA ARG A 52 1.66 -6.94 -6.90
C ARG A 52 1.37 -5.45 -6.79
N ILE A 53 2.31 -4.62 -7.21
CA ILE A 53 2.18 -3.16 -7.13
C ILE A 53 1.38 -2.62 -8.33
N ARG A 54 1.54 -3.22 -9.50
CA ARG A 54 0.96 -2.78 -10.78
C ARG A 54 -0.50 -2.32 -10.68
N PRO A 55 -1.45 -3.11 -10.13
CA PRO A 55 -2.86 -2.72 -10.16
C PRO A 55 -3.16 -1.38 -9.48
N SER A 56 -2.39 -1.04 -8.45
CA SER A 56 -2.61 0.20 -7.70
C SER A 56 -1.99 1.44 -8.35
N VAL A 57 -0.96 1.28 -9.17
CA VAL A 57 -0.21 2.42 -9.73
C VAL A 57 -0.41 2.62 -11.23
N GLU A 58 -0.71 1.57 -11.98
CA GLU A 58 -0.86 1.65 -13.44
C GLU A 58 -1.89 2.70 -13.88
N PRO A 59 -3.06 2.85 -13.22
CA PRO A 59 -4.02 3.88 -13.62
C PRO A 59 -3.46 5.31 -13.56
N LEU A 60 -2.45 5.58 -12.73
CA LEU A 60 -1.84 6.91 -12.63
C LEU A 60 -1.08 7.30 -13.89
N LEU A 61 -0.62 6.33 -14.68
CA LEU A 61 0.08 6.59 -15.95
C LEU A 61 -0.83 7.19 -17.01
N ALA A 62 -2.14 7.05 -16.88
CA ALA A 62 -3.13 7.65 -17.77
C ALA A 62 -3.56 9.06 -17.31
N THR A 63 -2.96 9.59 -16.26
CA THR A 63 -3.25 10.92 -15.71
C THR A 63 -2.14 11.91 -16.07
N PRO A 64 -2.37 13.24 -15.89
CA PRO A 64 -1.31 14.26 -16.05
C PRO A 64 -0.10 14.05 -15.15
N LEU A 65 -0.21 13.28 -14.06
CA LEU A 65 0.91 12.92 -13.19
C LEU A 65 2.02 12.19 -13.95
N ALA A 66 1.70 11.51 -15.04
CA ALA A 66 2.69 10.82 -15.88
C ALA A 66 3.77 11.77 -16.44
N GLN A 67 3.50 13.07 -16.48
CA GLN A 67 4.44 14.08 -16.97
C GLN A 67 5.37 14.64 -15.89
N ASP A 68 5.15 14.31 -14.63
CA ASP A 68 5.94 14.74 -13.49
C ASP A 68 6.39 13.51 -12.70
N ALA A 69 7.65 13.10 -12.90
CA ALA A 69 8.17 11.87 -12.32
C ALA A 69 8.12 11.85 -10.78
N ASP A 70 8.45 12.95 -10.13
CA ASP A 70 8.46 13.02 -8.66
C ASP A 70 7.04 12.99 -8.10
N ALA A 71 6.12 13.73 -8.69
CA ALA A 71 4.72 13.72 -8.29
C ALA A 71 4.09 12.35 -8.53
N LEU A 72 4.42 11.71 -9.64
CA LEU A 72 3.93 10.36 -9.97
C LEU A 72 4.33 9.34 -8.91
N VAL A 73 5.61 9.32 -8.52
CA VAL A 73 6.10 8.40 -7.48
C VAL A 73 5.43 8.69 -6.14
N ALA A 74 5.30 9.95 -5.76
CA ALA A 74 4.66 10.34 -4.50
C ALA A 74 3.20 9.87 -4.44
N HIS A 75 2.43 10.06 -5.49
CA HIS A 75 1.04 9.58 -5.57
C HIS A 75 0.95 8.05 -5.64
N ALA A 76 1.88 7.41 -6.33
CA ALA A 76 1.93 5.95 -6.45
C ALA A 76 2.21 5.27 -5.11
N VAL A 77 3.09 5.83 -4.29
CA VAL A 77 3.35 5.34 -2.93
C VAL A 77 2.04 5.31 -2.13
N ARG A 78 1.30 6.41 -2.11
CA ARG A 78 0.03 6.48 -1.37
C ARG A 78 -1.05 5.57 -1.96
N ALA A 79 -1.13 5.48 -3.28
CA ALA A 79 -2.06 4.57 -3.95
C ALA A 79 -1.80 3.11 -3.56
N ASN A 80 -0.54 2.71 -3.50
CA ASN A 80 -0.18 1.35 -3.10
C ASN A 80 -0.51 1.08 -1.62
N ILE A 81 -0.29 2.06 -0.74
CA ILE A 81 -0.68 1.95 0.67
C ILE A 81 -2.20 1.77 0.79
N ARG A 82 -2.99 2.59 0.10
CA ARG A 82 -4.46 2.48 0.11
C ARG A 82 -4.93 1.12 -0.39
N ALA A 83 -4.32 0.62 -1.46
CA ALA A 83 -4.65 -0.71 -1.98
C ALA A 83 -4.37 -1.81 -0.96
N ALA A 84 -3.27 -1.73 -0.24
CA ALA A 84 -2.94 -2.69 0.81
C ALA A 84 -3.90 -2.60 2.00
N VAL A 85 -4.30 -1.40 2.40
CA VAL A 85 -5.32 -1.18 3.44
C VAL A 85 -6.65 -1.82 3.01
N ASP A 86 -7.09 -1.55 1.79
CA ASP A 86 -8.35 -2.10 1.27
C ASP A 86 -8.31 -3.62 1.17
N HIS A 87 -7.16 -4.17 0.79
CA HIS A 87 -6.97 -5.61 0.74
C HIS A 87 -7.13 -6.26 2.13
N LEU A 88 -6.62 -5.62 3.18
CA LEU A 88 -6.83 -6.10 4.55
C LEU A 88 -8.28 -5.97 5.00
N ARG A 89 -8.94 -4.85 4.68
CA ARG A 89 -10.32 -4.60 5.10
C ARG A 89 -11.34 -5.49 4.38
N HIS A 90 -11.13 -5.76 3.10
CA HIS A 90 -12.13 -6.39 2.23
C HIS A 90 -11.67 -7.72 1.63
N GLY A 91 -10.40 -8.05 1.71
CA GLY A 91 -9.85 -9.31 1.22
C GLY A 91 -9.87 -10.46 2.22
N SER A 92 -10.35 -10.22 3.43
CA SER A 92 -10.44 -11.20 4.50
C SER A 92 -11.79 -11.08 5.21
N ALA A 93 -12.59 -12.13 5.16
CA ALA A 93 -13.88 -12.16 5.87
C ALA A 93 -13.71 -12.02 7.38
N VAL A 94 -12.63 -12.57 7.93
CA VAL A 94 -12.30 -12.46 9.36
C VAL A 94 -12.04 -11.00 9.74
N LEU A 95 -11.17 -10.30 9.00
CA LEU A 95 -10.82 -8.92 9.30
C LEU A 95 -12.00 -7.97 9.05
N GLU A 96 -12.78 -8.19 8.00
CA GLU A 96 -13.96 -7.39 7.70
C GLU A 96 -14.97 -7.45 8.84
N ARG A 97 -15.21 -8.63 9.39
CA ARG A 97 -16.08 -8.80 10.56
C ARG A 97 -15.53 -8.09 11.80
N LEU A 98 -14.23 -8.22 12.06
CA LEU A 98 -13.61 -7.57 13.22
C LEU A 98 -13.65 -6.05 13.12
N VAL A 99 -13.50 -5.50 11.92
CA VAL A 99 -13.65 -4.04 11.67
C VAL A 99 -15.10 -3.60 11.94
N ALA A 100 -16.07 -4.37 11.44
CA ALA A 100 -17.48 -4.00 11.54
C ALA A 100 -18.03 -4.17 12.96
N GLU A 101 -17.60 -5.18 13.71
CA GLU A 101 -18.26 -5.60 14.94
C GLU A 101 -17.39 -5.44 16.20
N GLU A 102 -16.07 -5.44 16.07
CA GLU A 102 -15.20 -5.51 17.25
C GLU A 102 -14.16 -4.38 17.34
N GLY A 103 -14.33 -3.33 16.57
CA GLY A 103 -13.51 -2.13 16.67
C GLY A 103 -12.08 -2.24 16.16
N LEU A 104 -11.78 -3.25 15.30
CA LEU A 104 -10.49 -3.28 14.62
C LEU A 104 -10.37 -2.09 13.68
N LEU A 105 -9.28 -1.35 13.82
CA LEU A 105 -8.96 -0.21 12.97
C LEU A 105 -7.78 -0.58 12.07
N ILE A 106 -7.95 -0.44 10.76
CA ILE A 106 -6.91 -0.65 9.76
C ILE A 106 -6.68 0.68 9.05
N VAL A 107 -5.47 1.21 9.20
CA VAL A 107 -5.13 2.55 8.68
C VAL A 107 -3.90 2.50 7.78
N GLY A 108 -3.78 3.49 6.91
CA GLY A 108 -2.62 3.70 6.06
C GLY A 108 -1.81 4.92 6.52
N ALA A 109 -0.50 4.79 6.49
CA ALA A 109 0.42 5.85 6.85
C ALA A 109 1.64 5.86 5.94
N GLU A 110 2.26 7.02 5.81
CA GLU A 110 3.47 7.21 5.03
C GLU A 110 4.58 7.80 5.90
N TYR A 111 5.72 7.13 5.93
CA TYR A 111 6.94 7.60 6.58
C TYR A 111 7.75 8.45 5.63
N CYS A 112 8.05 9.68 6.02
CA CYS A 112 8.94 10.55 5.26
C CYS A 112 10.39 10.28 5.62
N LEU A 113 11.17 9.78 4.66
CA LEU A 113 12.59 9.44 4.90
C LEU A 113 13.44 10.66 5.24
N GLU A 114 13.06 11.84 4.76
CA GLU A 114 13.82 13.06 4.99
C GLU A 114 13.60 13.66 6.38
N THR A 115 12.37 13.62 6.87
CA THR A 115 11.96 14.30 8.11
C THR A 115 11.72 13.36 9.28
N GLY A 116 11.48 12.07 9.03
CA GLY A 116 11.07 11.11 10.04
C GLY A 116 9.60 11.24 10.46
N VAL A 117 8.83 12.11 9.81
CA VAL A 117 7.42 12.30 10.11
C VAL A 117 6.61 11.15 9.51
N VAL A 118 5.66 10.63 10.28
CA VAL A 118 4.66 9.66 9.81
C VAL A 118 3.34 10.39 9.63
N ASP A 119 2.82 10.37 8.41
CA ASP A 119 1.53 10.93 8.07
C ASP A 119 0.49 9.83 7.96
N PHE A 120 -0.46 9.81 8.88
CA PHE A 120 -1.60 8.88 8.88
C PHE A 120 -2.69 9.48 8.00
N PHE A 121 -2.80 9.04 6.76
CA PHE A 121 -3.64 9.69 5.77
C PHE A 121 -4.87 8.88 5.33
N ASP A 122 -4.95 7.60 5.68
CA ASP A 122 -6.04 6.74 5.23
C ASP A 122 -6.69 5.99 6.39
N GLY A 123 -8.02 6.05 6.47
CA GLY A 123 -8.80 5.30 7.44
C GLY A 123 -8.72 5.79 8.88
N VAL A 124 -8.12 6.94 9.14
CA VAL A 124 -8.01 7.51 10.48
C VAL A 124 -9.36 8.09 10.90
N PRO A 125 -9.89 7.71 12.06
CA PRO A 125 -11.15 8.30 12.55
C PRO A 125 -11.01 9.79 12.79
N GLU A 126 -12.05 10.54 12.51
CA GLU A 126 -12.11 11.94 12.90
C GLU A 126 -12.24 12.06 14.43
N ALA A 127 -11.56 13.04 14.99
CA ALA A 127 -11.57 13.31 16.43
C ALA A 127 -12.94 13.79 16.93
#